data_dda1c58925a3aaf0ba710ba6e70c6ff7
#
_entry.id   dda1c58925a3aaf0ba710ba6e70c6ff7
#
_cell.length_a   1.000
_cell.length_b   1.000
_cell.length_c   1.000
_cell.angle_alpha   90.00
_cell.angle_beta   90.00
_cell.angle_gamma   90.00
#
_symmetry.space_group_name_H-M   'P 1'
#
loop_
_entity.id
_entity.type
_entity.pdbx_description
1 polymer ?
#
loop_
_entity_poly.entity_id
_entity_poly.type
_entity_poly.pdbx_seq_one_letter_code
_entity_poly.pdbx_strand_id
1 'polypeptide(L)'
;QARSNGFSNFHFSFSGGEPTAYKDFLKLIQHYSDDKQPEYQSIHMTTNLSPSVKWWQRWLDTTARLNRRSITASFHAEFADEQSFGDKILMLMSHNVFVTINQVMVPTRFNEYFDRCTRFHSRGINVTLKPQSDPTASRVIEGYSAKQIDQMQTGFPQQIKKGTVIEDLFQIELKDSKGNVYFMDQAERFNAFGFNKFKGWYCNAGYQSCIIREPGGEVKRSYSCHDEPLGNIEQGFKLFDKPNICLTPSCVSSADSKIPKVKHV
;
A
#
# COMPACT_ATOMS: atom_id res chain seq x y z
N GLN A 1 23.41 -1.33 -4.38
CA GLN A 1 23.07 -2.29 -5.45
C GLN A 1 21.94 -1.77 -6.36
N ALA A 2 20.75 -1.34 -5.83
CA ALA A 2 19.66 -0.87 -6.69
C ALA A 2 20.08 0.30 -7.59
N ARG A 3 20.80 1.29 -7.06
CA ARG A 3 21.33 2.41 -7.86
C ARG A 3 22.38 1.95 -8.88
N SER A 4 23.25 1.00 -8.54
CA SER A 4 24.22 0.43 -9.50
C SER A 4 23.54 -0.39 -10.60
N ASN A 5 22.31 -0.87 -10.36
CA ASN A 5 21.46 -1.52 -11.35
C ASN A 5 20.66 -0.51 -12.21
N GLY A 6 20.91 0.80 -12.06
CA GLY A 6 20.26 1.86 -12.86
C GLY A 6 18.92 2.35 -12.32
N PHE A 7 18.50 1.93 -11.12
CA PHE A 7 17.27 2.45 -10.48
C PHE A 7 17.57 3.76 -9.75
N SER A 8 16.78 4.79 -10.03
CA SER A 8 16.89 6.12 -9.41
C SER A 8 15.71 6.45 -8.51
N ASN A 9 14.52 5.94 -8.84
CA ASN A 9 13.29 6.21 -8.10
C ASN A 9 13.06 5.12 -7.05
N PHE A 10 12.95 5.51 -5.79
CA PHE A 10 12.72 4.58 -4.69
C PHE A 10 11.39 4.88 -4.00
N HIS A 11 10.65 3.82 -3.70
CA HIS A 11 9.43 3.87 -2.91
C HIS A 11 9.60 3.02 -1.66
N PHE A 12 9.48 3.65 -0.48
CA PHE A 12 9.50 2.96 0.80
C PHE A 12 8.08 2.85 1.36
N SER A 13 7.67 1.62 1.65
CA SER A 13 6.38 1.36 2.26
C SER A 13 6.56 0.71 3.64
N PHE A 14 6.01 1.35 4.66
CA PHE A 14 6.04 0.88 6.04
C PHE A 14 4.67 0.33 6.43
N SER A 15 4.65 -0.94 6.83
CA SER A 15 3.42 -1.62 7.27
C SER A 15 3.76 -2.74 8.25
N GLY A 16 2.75 -3.27 8.91
CA GLY A 16 2.92 -4.30 9.93
C GLY A 16 3.09 -3.71 11.33
N GLY A 17 2.31 -4.19 12.29
CA GLY A 17 2.16 -3.52 13.56
C GLY A 17 1.70 -2.06 13.37
N GLU A 18 2.19 -1.18 14.20
CA GLU A 18 2.01 0.28 14.05
C GLU A 18 3.40 0.93 13.88
N PRO A 19 3.78 1.36 12.65
CA PRO A 19 5.11 1.93 12.39
C PRO A 19 5.44 3.13 13.28
N THR A 20 4.43 3.95 13.60
CA THR A 20 4.61 5.15 14.42
C THR A 20 4.88 4.87 15.89
N ALA A 21 4.67 3.63 16.35
CA ALA A 21 5.02 3.19 17.71
C ALA A 21 6.53 2.96 17.89
N TYR A 22 7.28 2.79 16.79
CA TYR A 22 8.73 2.70 16.86
C TYR A 22 9.33 4.06 17.22
N LYS A 23 10.00 4.13 18.38
CA LYS A 23 10.50 5.40 18.98
C LYS A 23 11.42 6.21 18.05
N ASP A 24 12.20 5.52 17.22
CA ASP A 24 13.17 6.16 16.33
C ASP A 24 12.65 6.28 14.88
N PHE A 25 11.34 6.06 14.64
CA PHE A 25 10.76 6.09 13.31
C PHE A 25 11.02 7.40 12.56
N LEU A 26 10.86 8.55 13.22
CA LEU A 26 11.16 9.86 12.60
C LEU A 26 12.65 10.01 12.24
N LYS A 27 13.57 9.44 13.02
CA LYS A 27 15.00 9.44 12.68
C LYS A 27 15.28 8.59 11.44
N LEU A 28 14.63 7.43 11.34
CA LEU A 28 14.71 6.58 10.14
C LEU A 28 14.22 7.32 8.92
N ILE A 29 13.06 7.99 9.01
CA ILE A 29 12.50 8.77 7.91
C ILE A 29 13.39 9.98 7.58
N GLN A 30 13.95 10.65 8.57
CA GLN A 30 14.91 11.74 8.35
C GLN A 30 16.11 11.27 7.52
N HIS A 31 16.71 10.15 7.93
CA HIS A 31 17.84 9.57 7.20
C HIS A 31 17.50 9.28 5.74
N TYR A 32 16.29 8.76 5.47
CA TYR A 32 15.80 8.52 4.11
C TYR A 32 15.54 9.82 3.34
N SER A 33 15.00 10.84 4.00
CA SER A 33 14.67 12.15 3.40
C SER A 33 15.91 13.02 3.16
N ASP A 34 17.00 12.77 3.85
CA ASP A 34 18.29 13.48 3.70
C ASP A 34 19.14 12.96 2.53
N ASP A 35 18.63 11.99 1.77
CA ASP A 35 19.31 11.51 0.57
C ASP A 35 19.60 12.65 -0.43
N LYS A 36 20.63 12.47 -1.25
CA LYS A 36 21.08 13.48 -2.22
C LYS A 36 20.04 13.81 -3.30
N GLN A 37 19.07 12.92 -3.51
CA GLN A 37 18.04 13.04 -4.54
C GLN A 37 16.65 12.73 -3.97
N PRO A 38 16.16 13.48 -2.98
CA PRO A 38 14.88 13.19 -2.33
C PRO A 38 13.69 13.36 -3.27
N GLU A 39 13.82 14.14 -4.33
CA GLU A 39 12.79 14.35 -5.37
C GLU A 39 12.48 13.08 -6.19
N TYR A 40 13.36 12.09 -6.15
CA TYR A 40 13.11 10.77 -6.76
C TYR A 40 12.62 9.72 -5.75
N GLN A 41 12.29 10.15 -4.53
CA GLN A 41 11.91 9.24 -3.48
C GLN A 41 10.46 9.47 -3.05
N SER A 42 9.79 8.39 -2.69
CA SER A 42 8.42 8.41 -2.21
C SER A 42 8.25 7.51 -1.00
N ILE A 43 7.29 7.89 -0.14
CA ILE A 43 6.98 7.15 1.08
C ILE A 43 5.51 6.78 1.14
N HIS A 44 5.25 5.57 1.58
CA HIS A 44 3.93 5.10 1.99
C HIS A 44 3.99 4.54 3.42
N MET A 45 2.89 4.68 4.15
CA MET A 45 2.76 4.12 5.47
C MET A 45 1.32 3.66 5.72
N THR A 46 1.17 2.47 6.32
CA THR A 46 -0.10 2.03 6.90
C THR A 46 -0.06 2.29 8.40
N THR A 47 -1.04 3.03 8.94
CA THR A 47 -1.04 3.47 10.34
C THR A 47 -2.47 3.66 10.87
N ASN A 48 -2.64 3.54 12.18
CA ASN A 48 -3.88 3.85 12.87
C ASN A 48 -4.02 5.35 13.23
N LEU A 49 -3.10 6.20 12.82
CA LEU A 49 -3.03 7.64 13.12
C LEU A 49 -3.04 7.97 14.62
N SER A 50 -2.59 7.06 15.50
CA SER A 50 -2.57 7.27 16.95
C SER A 50 -1.70 8.44 17.43
N PRO A 51 -0.57 8.81 16.78
CA PRO A 51 0.25 9.90 17.23
C PRO A 51 -0.50 11.25 17.31
N SER A 52 0.04 12.14 18.15
CA SER A 52 -0.48 13.50 18.30
C SER A 52 -0.31 14.33 17.01
N VAL A 53 -1.11 15.39 16.86
CA VAL A 53 -0.96 16.37 15.77
C VAL A 53 0.47 16.92 15.68
N LYS A 54 1.11 17.18 16.83
CA LYS A 54 2.50 17.67 16.90
C LYS A 54 3.48 16.65 16.30
N TRP A 55 3.25 15.36 16.51
CA TRP A 55 4.09 14.31 15.91
C TRP A 55 3.92 14.30 14.38
N TRP A 56 2.67 14.39 13.90
CA TRP A 56 2.36 14.45 12.47
C TRP A 56 2.95 15.70 11.81
N GLN A 57 2.95 16.85 12.49
CA GLN A 57 3.63 18.04 11.98
C GLN A 57 5.13 17.79 11.76
N ARG A 58 5.80 17.16 12.72
CA ARG A 58 7.22 16.79 12.57
C ARG A 58 7.43 15.80 11.42
N TRP A 59 6.52 14.85 11.23
CA TRP A 59 6.59 13.94 10.08
C TRP A 59 6.44 14.68 8.76
N LEU A 60 5.53 15.64 8.67
CA LEU A 60 5.35 16.50 7.49
C LEU A 60 6.62 17.28 7.18
N ASP A 61 7.23 17.90 8.19
CA ASP A 61 8.48 18.66 8.05
C ASP A 61 9.62 17.74 7.57
N THR A 62 9.75 16.59 8.19
CA THR A 62 10.77 15.58 7.86
C THR A 62 10.64 15.08 6.42
N THR A 63 9.42 14.93 5.91
CA THR A 63 9.16 14.36 4.57
C THR A 63 8.90 15.42 3.51
N ALA A 64 9.05 16.71 3.81
CA ALA A 64 8.66 17.81 2.93
C ALA A 64 9.36 17.78 1.55
N ARG A 65 10.58 17.27 1.48
CA ARG A 65 11.38 17.19 0.26
C ARG A 65 11.07 15.98 -0.62
N LEU A 66 10.34 14.99 -0.10
CA LEU A 66 10.02 13.78 -0.86
C LEU A 66 9.00 14.09 -1.96
N ASN A 67 9.19 13.46 -3.11
CA ASN A 67 8.32 13.65 -4.27
C ASN A 67 6.86 13.25 -3.98
N ARG A 68 6.66 12.13 -3.30
CA ARG A 68 5.31 11.60 -3.02
C ARG A 68 5.22 11.09 -1.58
N ARG A 69 4.11 11.42 -0.94
CA ARG A 69 3.78 10.99 0.42
C ARG A 69 2.37 10.42 0.44
N SER A 70 2.21 9.20 0.90
CA SER A 70 0.89 8.56 0.99
C SER A 70 0.72 7.80 2.30
N ILE A 71 -0.51 7.72 2.77
CA ILE A 71 -0.90 7.02 4.00
C ILE A 71 -2.15 6.20 3.73
N THR A 72 -2.11 4.93 4.13
CA THR A 72 -3.30 4.13 4.35
C THR A 72 -3.66 4.21 5.83
N ALA A 73 -4.78 4.85 6.14
CA ALA A 73 -5.25 5.04 7.50
C ALA A 73 -6.23 3.93 7.90
N SER A 74 -5.95 3.22 8.98
CA SER A 74 -6.82 2.19 9.55
C SER A 74 -7.62 2.77 10.70
N PHE A 75 -8.94 2.89 10.54
CA PHE A 75 -9.81 3.39 11.59
C PHE A 75 -10.27 2.26 12.50
N HIS A 76 -10.07 2.43 13.82
CA HIS A 76 -10.49 1.51 14.86
C HIS A 76 -11.40 2.26 15.84
N ALA A 77 -12.71 2.08 15.72
CA ALA A 77 -13.71 2.80 16.49
C ALA A 77 -13.60 2.59 18.01
N GLU A 78 -12.96 1.51 18.42
CA GLU A 78 -12.73 1.18 19.83
C GLU A 78 -11.68 2.09 20.48
N PHE A 79 -10.81 2.72 19.68
CA PHE A 79 -9.63 3.46 20.15
C PHE A 79 -9.53 4.88 19.60
N ALA A 80 -10.32 5.23 18.58
CA ALA A 80 -10.21 6.50 17.90
C ALA A 80 -11.58 7.20 17.79
N ASP A 81 -11.60 8.48 18.14
CA ASP A 81 -12.72 9.37 17.87
C ASP A 81 -12.80 9.70 16.38
N GLU A 82 -13.98 9.55 15.77
CA GLU A 82 -14.21 9.73 14.33
C GLU A 82 -13.86 11.13 13.85
N GLN A 83 -14.26 12.16 14.65
CA GLN A 83 -14.01 13.56 14.27
C GLN A 83 -12.51 13.86 14.29
N SER A 84 -11.83 13.55 15.39
CA SER A 84 -10.39 13.78 15.57
C SER A 84 -9.54 13.00 14.54
N PHE A 85 -9.95 11.78 14.20
CA PHE A 85 -9.29 10.98 13.18
C PHE A 85 -9.42 11.63 11.79
N GLY A 86 -10.62 12.04 11.42
CA GLY A 86 -10.86 12.73 10.15
C GLY A 86 -10.14 14.07 10.07
N ASP A 87 -10.07 14.84 11.16
CA ASP A 87 -9.36 16.13 11.21
C ASP A 87 -7.85 15.96 10.96
N LYS A 88 -7.24 14.92 11.55
CA LYS A 88 -5.83 14.58 11.26
C LYS A 88 -5.62 14.25 9.77
N ILE A 89 -6.54 13.50 9.15
CA ILE A 89 -6.46 13.18 7.72
C ILE A 89 -6.56 14.45 6.88
N LEU A 90 -7.52 15.31 7.15
CA LEU A 90 -7.69 16.56 6.41
C LEU A 90 -6.47 17.48 6.55
N MET A 91 -5.87 17.55 7.75
CA MET A 91 -4.60 18.24 7.97
C MET A 91 -3.48 17.65 7.09
N LEU A 92 -3.31 16.34 7.06
CA LEU A 92 -2.30 15.69 6.22
C LEU A 92 -2.55 15.97 4.72
N MET A 93 -3.80 15.86 4.28
CA MET A 93 -4.20 16.15 2.89
C MET A 93 -3.94 17.60 2.49
N SER A 94 -4.12 18.56 3.41
CA SER A 94 -3.81 19.99 3.14
C SER A 94 -2.32 20.25 2.90
N HIS A 95 -1.45 19.33 3.32
CA HIS A 95 0.00 19.35 3.09
C HIS A 95 0.46 18.42 1.95
N ASN A 96 -0.43 18.13 1.00
CA ASN A 96 -0.15 17.26 -0.16
C ASN A 96 0.27 15.82 0.21
N VAL A 97 -0.27 15.28 1.28
CA VAL A 97 -0.19 13.85 1.57
C VAL A 97 -1.45 13.19 1.01
N PHE A 98 -1.29 12.16 0.21
CA PHE A 98 -2.43 11.35 -0.19
C PHE A 98 -2.81 10.44 0.97
N VAL A 99 -4.06 10.52 1.42
CA VAL A 99 -4.56 9.66 2.49
C VAL A 99 -5.81 8.91 2.01
N THR A 100 -5.84 7.62 2.25
CA THR A 100 -7.05 6.81 2.09
C THR A 100 -7.34 6.04 3.37
N ILE A 101 -8.60 5.96 3.76
CA ILE A 101 -9.04 5.09 4.84
C ILE A 101 -9.27 3.69 4.26
N ASN A 102 -8.64 2.67 4.84
CA ASN A 102 -9.00 1.29 4.60
C ASN A 102 -9.96 0.84 5.70
N GLN A 103 -11.21 0.57 5.32
CA GLN A 103 -12.22 0.02 6.22
C GLN A 103 -12.44 -1.47 5.92
N VAL A 104 -12.09 -2.32 6.87
CA VAL A 104 -12.46 -3.74 6.80
C VAL A 104 -13.95 -3.84 7.12
N MET A 105 -14.71 -4.37 6.18
CA MET A 105 -16.17 -4.51 6.27
C MET A 105 -16.53 -5.85 6.90
N VAL A 106 -17.11 -5.81 8.12
CA VAL A 106 -17.57 -7.01 8.81
C VAL A 106 -19.05 -7.26 8.43
N PRO A 107 -19.44 -8.44 7.95
CA PRO A 107 -20.79 -8.70 7.46
C PRO A 107 -21.90 -8.30 8.44
N THR A 108 -21.76 -8.64 9.72
CA THR A 108 -22.74 -8.37 10.78
C THR A 108 -22.83 -6.90 11.18
N ARG A 109 -21.83 -6.09 10.88
CA ARG A 109 -21.76 -4.64 11.17
C ARG A 109 -21.64 -3.81 9.90
N PHE A 110 -21.96 -4.38 8.75
CA PHE A 110 -21.72 -3.77 7.46
C PHE A 110 -22.32 -2.36 7.32
N ASN A 111 -23.60 -2.21 7.65
CA ASN A 111 -24.29 -0.92 7.50
C ASN A 111 -23.65 0.16 8.38
N GLU A 112 -23.34 -0.15 9.64
CA GLU A 112 -22.65 0.77 10.55
C GLU A 112 -21.32 1.28 9.96
N TYR A 113 -20.52 0.35 9.41
CA TYR A 113 -19.22 0.69 8.82
C TYR A 113 -19.40 1.45 7.52
N PHE A 114 -20.39 1.09 6.71
CA PHE A 114 -20.69 1.78 5.46
C PHE A 114 -21.13 3.23 5.70
N ASP A 115 -22.01 3.46 6.67
CA ASP A 115 -22.47 4.80 7.05
C ASP A 115 -21.31 5.66 7.56
N ARG A 116 -20.39 5.09 8.34
CA ARG A 116 -19.17 5.78 8.78
C ARG A 116 -18.29 6.14 7.59
N CYS A 117 -18.09 5.23 6.68
CA CYS A 117 -17.33 5.48 5.45
C CYS A 117 -17.97 6.59 4.62
N THR A 118 -19.30 6.62 4.54
CA THR A 118 -20.05 7.71 3.87
C THR A 118 -19.77 9.06 4.53
N ARG A 119 -19.74 9.13 5.87
CA ARG A 119 -19.40 10.37 6.59
C ARG A 119 -17.95 10.82 6.32
N PHE A 120 -16.97 9.91 6.34
CA PHE A 120 -15.60 10.28 5.96
C PHE A 120 -15.52 10.75 4.52
N HIS A 121 -16.17 10.04 3.60
CA HIS A 121 -16.18 10.41 2.19
C HIS A 121 -16.84 11.77 1.94
N SER A 122 -17.94 12.10 2.62
CA SER A 122 -18.61 13.41 2.52
C SER A 122 -17.73 14.58 2.99
N ARG A 123 -16.71 14.30 3.81
CA ARG A 123 -15.68 15.27 4.23
C ARG A 123 -14.54 15.43 3.22
N GLY A 124 -14.58 14.74 2.08
CA GLY A 124 -13.53 14.80 1.07
C GLY A 124 -12.40 13.77 1.29
N ILE A 125 -12.58 12.78 2.16
CA ILE A 125 -11.57 11.78 2.47
C ILE A 125 -11.81 10.54 1.59
N ASN A 126 -10.74 10.02 0.97
CA ASN A 126 -10.82 8.77 0.23
C ASN A 126 -11.04 7.59 1.16
N VAL A 127 -11.91 6.67 0.75
CA VAL A 127 -12.22 5.46 1.50
C VAL A 127 -12.20 4.24 0.58
N THR A 128 -11.53 3.19 1.02
CA THR A 128 -11.53 1.88 0.37
C THR A 128 -12.26 0.89 1.28
N LEU A 129 -13.28 0.22 0.73
CA LEU A 129 -13.99 -0.85 1.41
C LEU A 129 -13.29 -2.17 1.14
N LYS A 130 -12.84 -2.84 2.18
CA LYS A 130 -12.10 -4.07 2.09
C LYS A 130 -12.91 -5.21 2.73
N PRO A 131 -13.19 -6.31 2.02
CA PRO A 131 -13.84 -7.45 2.65
C PRO A 131 -12.93 -8.03 3.74
N GLN A 132 -13.53 -8.54 4.81
CA GLN A 132 -12.81 -9.25 5.85
C GLN A 132 -12.27 -10.56 5.31
N SER A 133 -11.01 -10.83 5.55
CA SER A 133 -10.37 -12.11 5.24
C SER A 133 -10.48 -13.09 6.42
N ASP A 134 -10.34 -14.36 6.13
CA ASP A 134 -10.15 -15.39 7.14
C ASP A 134 -8.85 -15.16 7.94
N PRO A 135 -8.64 -15.85 9.09
CA PRO A 135 -7.44 -15.67 9.90
C PRO A 135 -6.13 -15.94 9.17
N THR A 136 -6.15 -16.71 8.07
CA THR A 136 -4.95 -16.99 7.25
C THR A 136 -4.74 -15.95 6.15
N ALA A 137 -5.64 -14.98 6.01
CA ALA A 137 -5.69 -13.99 4.94
C ALA A 137 -5.71 -14.59 3.51
N SER A 138 -6.10 -15.87 3.39
CA SER A 138 -6.08 -16.59 2.12
C SER A 138 -7.36 -16.43 1.30
N ARG A 139 -8.47 -16.13 1.94
CA ARG A 139 -9.78 -15.96 1.31
C ARG A 139 -10.66 -14.97 2.08
N VAL A 140 -11.64 -14.41 1.38
CA VAL A 140 -12.69 -13.60 1.99
C VAL A 140 -13.62 -14.52 2.78
N ILE A 141 -14.05 -14.08 3.98
CA ILE A 141 -15.03 -14.83 4.78
C ILE A 141 -16.41 -14.84 4.10
N GLU A 142 -17.22 -15.83 4.44
CA GLU A 142 -18.61 -15.91 4.01
C GLU A 142 -19.51 -14.96 4.81
N GLY A 143 -20.77 -14.81 4.39
CA GLY A 143 -21.81 -14.07 5.13
C GLY A 143 -22.15 -12.69 4.57
N TYR A 144 -21.53 -12.26 3.46
CA TYR A 144 -21.96 -11.06 2.74
C TYR A 144 -23.17 -11.33 1.86
N SER A 145 -24.17 -10.44 1.93
CA SER A 145 -25.27 -10.43 0.95
C SER A 145 -24.81 -9.94 -0.41
N ALA A 146 -25.56 -10.25 -1.47
CA ALA A 146 -25.26 -9.76 -2.82
C ALA A 146 -25.17 -8.23 -2.88
N LYS A 147 -26.04 -7.51 -2.13
CA LYS A 147 -26.01 -6.06 -2.02
C LYS A 147 -24.70 -5.55 -1.38
N GLN A 148 -24.24 -6.21 -0.31
CA GLN A 148 -23.00 -5.83 0.37
C GLN A 148 -21.79 -6.06 -0.54
N ILE A 149 -21.77 -7.15 -1.32
CA ILE A 149 -20.73 -7.43 -2.30
C ILE A 149 -20.71 -6.33 -3.36
N ASP A 150 -21.88 -5.98 -3.92
CA ASP A 150 -22.01 -4.92 -4.92
C ASP A 150 -21.53 -3.56 -4.38
N GLN A 151 -21.92 -3.20 -3.16
CA GLN A 151 -21.46 -1.97 -2.50
C GLN A 151 -19.94 -1.94 -2.30
N MET A 152 -19.30 -3.06 -1.94
CA MET A 152 -17.85 -3.13 -1.81
C MET A 152 -17.16 -3.06 -3.17
N GLN A 153 -17.73 -3.67 -4.20
CA GLN A 153 -17.19 -3.63 -5.57
C GLN A 153 -17.32 -2.25 -6.20
N THR A 154 -18.45 -1.59 -6.01
CA THR A 154 -18.66 -0.22 -6.47
C THR A 154 -17.78 0.76 -5.70
N GLY A 155 -17.70 0.61 -4.37
CA GLY A 155 -16.92 1.46 -3.47
C GLY A 155 -17.39 2.91 -3.50
N PHE A 156 -16.50 3.81 -3.07
CA PHE A 156 -16.69 5.25 -3.15
C PHE A 156 -15.84 5.82 -4.30
N PRO A 157 -16.34 6.84 -5.03
CA PRO A 157 -15.53 7.53 -6.03
C PRO A 157 -14.27 8.13 -5.39
N GLN A 158 -13.14 8.03 -6.04
CA GLN A 158 -11.93 8.66 -5.54
C GLN A 158 -12.03 10.18 -5.64
N GLN A 159 -11.66 10.84 -4.55
CA GLN A 159 -11.60 12.30 -4.46
C GLN A 159 -10.16 12.75 -4.70
N ILE A 160 -9.76 12.79 -5.96
CA ILE A 160 -8.42 13.25 -6.36
C ILE A 160 -8.54 14.69 -6.80
N LYS A 161 -7.77 15.59 -6.17
CA LYS A 161 -7.62 16.94 -6.69
C LYS A 161 -6.89 16.87 -8.03
N LYS A 162 -7.52 17.41 -9.08
CA LYS A 162 -6.94 17.48 -10.43
C LYS A 162 -5.54 18.10 -10.36
N GLY A 163 -4.53 17.39 -10.86
CA GLY A 163 -3.13 17.83 -10.83
C GLY A 163 -2.27 17.29 -9.69
N THR A 164 -2.80 16.43 -8.81
CA THR A 164 -1.98 15.65 -7.89
C THR A 164 -1.34 14.46 -8.62
N VAL A 165 -0.02 14.36 -8.55
CA VAL A 165 0.82 13.30 -9.18
C VAL A 165 0.52 11.88 -8.64
N ILE A 166 -0.56 11.72 -7.88
CA ILE A 166 -0.94 10.52 -7.12
C ILE A 166 -1.83 9.57 -7.93
N GLU A 167 -2.35 10.02 -9.06
CA GLU A 167 -3.19 9.20 -9.95
C GLU A 167 -2.53 7.87 -10.31
N ASP A 168 -1.20 7.85 -10.47
CA ASP A 168 -0.43 6.66 -10.85
C ASP A 168 -0.26 5.62 -9.73
N LEU A 169 -0.45 5.98 -8.46
CA LEU A 169 -0.21 5.05 -7.34
C LEU A 169 -1.29 3.96 -7.20
N PHE A 170 -2.47 4.20 -7.74
CA PHE A 170 -3.64 3.31 -7.59
C PHE A 170 -3.95 2.49 -8.83
N GLN A 171 -3.39 2.88 -9.97
CA GLN A 171 -3.64 2.21 -11.23
C GLN A 171 -2.68 1.03 -11.42
N ILE A 172 -3.23 -0.09 -11.85
CA ILE A 172 -2.46 -1.18 -12.45
C ILE A 172 -2.55 -1.01 -13.96
N GLU A 173 -1.41 -0.79 -14.58
CA GLU A 173 -1.30 -0.79 -16.04
C GLU A 173 -1.19 -2.23 -16.53
N LEU A 174 -2.10 -2.63 -17.41
CA LEU A 174 -2.10 -3.92 -18.07
C LEU A 174 -1.84 -3.69 -19.55
N LYS A 175 -0.82 -4.35 -20.09
CA LYS A 175 -0.51 -4.33 -21.51
C LYS A 175 -0.72 -5.71 -22.11
N ASP A 176 -1.56 -5.82 -23.13
CA ASP A 176 -1.77 -7.09 -23.84
C ASP A 176 -0.65 -7.37 -24.87
N SER A 177 -0.67 -8.54 -25.48
CA SER A 177 0.30 -8.96 -26.51
C SER A 177 0.24 -8.14 -27.79
N LYS A 178 -0.85 -7.37 -28.01
CA LYS A 178 -1.03 -6.47 -29.15
C LYS A 178 -0.57 -5.05 -28.83
N GLY A 179 -0.15 -4.78 -27.60
CA GLY A 179 0.29 -3.47 -27.14
C GLY A 179 -0.82 -2.55 -26.62
N ASN A 180 -2.08 -3.01 -26.56
CA ASN A 180 -3.15 -2.22 -25.97
C ASN A 180 -2.93 -2.08 -24.47
N VAL A 181 -3.19 -0.89 -23.94
CA VAL A 181 -3.00 -0.55 -22.52
C VAL A 181 -4.37 -0.40 -21.86
N TYR A 182 -4.54 -1.06 -20.74
CA TYR A 182 -5.73 -1.01 -19.91
C TYR A 182 -5.31 -0.58 -18.50
N PHE A 183 -6.16 0.18 -17.82
CA PHE A 183 -5.93 0.62 -16.45
C PHE A 183 -7.00 0.07 -15.52
N MET A 184 -6.56 -0.38 -14.35
CA MET A 184 -7.44 -0.74 -13.23
C MET A 184 -7.14 0.18 -12.05
N ASP A 185 -8.15 0.83 -11.55
CA ASP A 185 -8.02 1.88 -10.52
C ASP A 185 -7.77 1.35 -9.11
N GLN A 186 -7.94 0.06 -8.86
CA GLN A 186 -7.72 -0.51 -7.52
C GLN A 186 -7.09 -1.90 -7.61
N ALA A 187 -5.94 -2.06 -6.97
CA ALA A 187 -5.24 -3.35 -6.91
C ALA A 187 -6.04 -4.41 -6.14
N GLU A 188 -6.86 -4.00 -5.18
CA GLU A 188 -7.78 -4.87 -4.45
C GLU A 188 -8.82 -5.49 -5.39
N ARG A 189 -9.37 -4.71 -6.32
CA ARG A 189 -10.29 -5.22 -7.35
C ARG A 189 -9.59 -6.21 -8.27
N PHE A 190 -8.37 -5.91 -8.69
CA PHE A 190 -7.57 -6.81 -9.50
C PHE A 190 -7.41 -8.19 -8.84
N ASN A 191 -7.11 -8.20 -7.54
CA ASN A 191 -7.00 -9.42 -6.76
C ASN A 191 -8.36 -10.12 -6.59
N ALA A 192 -9.42 -9.36 -6.34
CA ALA A 192 -10.78 -9.89 -6.16
C ALA A 192 -11.33 -10.58 -7.42
N PHE A 193 -10.96 -10.08 -8.61
CA PHE A 193 -11.31 -10.72 -9.89
C PHE A 193 -10.41 -11.91 -10.25
N GLY A 194 -9.42 -12.26 -9.42
CA GLY A 194 -8.54 -13.39 -9.64
C GLY A 194 -7.48 -13.17 -10.73
N PHE A 195 -7.23 -11.92 -11.12
CA PHE A 195 -6.20 -11.58 -12.10
C PHE A 195 -4.78 -11.60 -11.54
N ASN A 196 -4.62 -11.89 -10.26
CA ASN A 196 -3.36 -11.91 -9.52
C ASN A 196 -2.58 -13.25 -9.63
N LYS A 197 -2.80 -14.02 -10.69
CA LYS A 197 -2.17 -15.33 -10.92
C LYS A 197 -1.03 -15.21 -11.92
N PHE A 198 0.20 -15.16 -11.40
CA PHE A 198 1.41 -14.88 -12.20
C PHE A 198 2.42 -16.02 -12.21
N LYS A 199 2.06 -17.22 -11.71
CA LYS A 199 2.98 -18.37 -11.73
C LYS A 199 3.47 -18.64 -13.16
N GLY A 200 4.79 -18.73 -13.31
CA GLY A 200 5.44 -18.92 -14.61
C GLY A 200 5.74 -17.61 -15.38
N TRP A 201 5.33 -16.45 -14.88
CA TRP A 201 5.68 -15.16 -15.48
C TRP A 201 7.04 -14.67 -14.98
N TYR A 202 7.78 -13.90 -15.77
CA TYR A 202 8.89 -13.11 -15.26
C TYR A 202 8.35 -12.00 -14.36
N CYS A 203 8.96 -11.85 -13.17
CA CYS A 203 8.55 -10.89 -12.16
C CYS A 203 9.75 -10.10 -11.66
N ASN A 204 9.58 -8.79 -11.53
CA ASN A 204 10.63 -7.91 -11.04
C ASN A 204 10.79 -7.92 -9.51
N ALA A 205 9.97 -8.67 -8.78
CA ALA A 205 10.16 -8.90 -7.35
C ALA A 205 11.53 -9.56 -7.09
N GLY A 206 12.30 -9.00 -6.17
CA GLY A 206 13.68 -9.41 -5.90
C GLY A 206 14.72 -8.79 -6.83
N TYR A 207 14.33 -8.18 -7.95
CA TYR A 207 15.21 -7.43 -8.85
C TYR A 207 15.14 -5.92 -8.57
N GLN A 208 13.94 -5.35 -8.61
CA GLN A 208 13.72 -3.92 -8.35
C GLN A 208 12.96 -3.64 -7.06
N SER A 209 12.51 -4.66 -6.35
CA SER A 209 11.80 -4.54 -5.08
C SER A 209 12.17 -5.67 -4.14
N CYS A 210 12.12 -5.39 -2.85
CA CYS A 210 12.22 -6.39 -1.80
C CYS A 210 11.37 -5.96 -0.60
N ILE A 211 11.12 -6.89 0.30
CA ILE A 211 10.51 -6.63 1.61
C ILE A 211 11.50 -7.06 2.70
N ILE A 212 11.61 -6.23 3.73
CA ILE A 212 12.34 -6.56 4.96
C ILE A 212 11.29 -6.93 6.00
N ARG A 213 11.41 -8.11 6.60
CA ARG A 213 10.44 -8.66 7.54
C ARG A 213 10.96 -8.58 8.98
N GLU A 214 10.08 -8.19 9.86
CA GLU A 214 10.24 -8.24 11.30
C GLU A 214 9.54 -9.50 11.88
N PRO A 215 10.08 -10.09 12.97
CA PRO A 215 11.40 -9.83 13.53
C PRO A 215 12.51 -10.52 12.73
N GLY A 216 13.75 -10.05 12.89
CA GLY A 216 14.95 -10.75 12.40
C GLY A 216 15.55 -10.20 11.11
N GLY A 217 14.93 -9.22 10.45
CA GLY A 217 15.53 -8.54 9.30
C GLY A 217 15.68 -9.39 8.03
N GLU A 218 14.89 -10.47 7.90
CA GLU A 218 14.86 -11.30 6.71
C GLU A 218 14.46 -10.49 5.48
N VAL A 219 15.20 -10.59 4.39
CA VAL A 219 14.91 -9.91 3.13
C VAL A 219 14.33 -10.90 2.13
N LYS A 220 13.11 -10.65 1.68
CA LYS A 220 12.41 -11.46 0.66
C LYS A 220 12.11 -10.66 -0.60
N ARG A 221 11.80 -11.36 -1.69
CA ARG A 221 11.38 -10.75 -2.96
C ARG A 221 10.17 -9.85 -2.80
N SER A 222 9.12 -10.35 -2.12
CA SER A 222 7.89 -9.63 -1.80
C SER A 222 7.12 -10.34 -0.68
N TYR A 223 6.00 -9.75 -0.25
CA TYR A 223 5.15 -10.33 0.79
C TYR A 223 4.53 -11.67 0.37
N SER A 224 4.09 -11.77 -0.88
CA SER A 224 3.40 -12.95 -1.42
C SER A 224 4.34 -14.09 -1.86
N CYS A 225 5.65 -13.82 -1.99
CA CYS A 225 6.60 -14.83 -2.45
C CYS A 225 6.97 -15.82 -1.34
N HIS A 226 6.90 -17.09 -1.66
CA HIS A 226 7.25 -18.21 -0.76
C HIS A 226 8.63 -18.80 -1.04
N ASP A 227 9.41 -18.15 -1.89
CA ASP A 227 10.76 -18.55 -2.25
C ASP A 227 11.72 -18.34 -1.08
N GLU A 228 12.93 -18.90 -1.19
CA GLU A 228 14.04 -18.65 -0.27
C GLU A 228 14.32 -17.15 -0.12
N PRO A 229 14.70 -16.70 1.09
CA PRO A 229 15.09 -15.32 1.33
C PRO A 229 16.25 -14.88 0.43
N LEU A 230 16.30 -13.59 0.11
CA LEU A 230 17.42 -12.96 -0.57
C LEU A 230 18.61 -12.74 0.37
N GLY A 231 18.42 -12.96 1.66
CA GLY A 231 19.37 -12.79 2.74
C GLY A 231 18.76 -12.08 3.94
N ASN A 232 19.59 -11.33 4.67
CA ASN A 232 19.21 -10.64 5.89
C ASN A 232 19.82 -9.23 5.90
N ILE A 233 19.13 -8.25 6.48
CA ILE A 233 19.59 -6.86 6.48
C ILE A 233 20.89 -6.66 7.27
N GLU A 234 21.11 -7.45 8.34
CA GLU A 234 22.31 -7.36 9.19
C GLU A 234 23.48 -8.18 8.64
N GLN A 235 23.18 -9.33 8.03
CA GLN A 235 24.19 -10.28 7.53
C GLN A 235 24.53 -10.05 6.07
N GLY A 236 23.75 -9.22 5.39
CA GLY A 236 23.85 -8.95 3.95
C GLY A 236 22.79 -9.71 3.14
N PHE A 237 22.39 -9.08 2.07
CA PHE A 237 21.45 -9.65 1.09
C PHE A 237 21.85 -9.23 -0.33
N LYS A 238 21.36 -9.98 -1.31
CA LYS A 238 21.61 -9.67 -2.72
C LYS A 238 20.31 -9.70 -3.50
N LEU A 239 20.01 -8.59 -4.19
CA LEU A 239 18.94 -8.55 -5.17
C LEU A 239 19.35 -9.36 -6.41
N PHE A 240 18.38 -9.87 -7.15
CA PHE A 240 18.64 -10.49 -8.45
C PHE A 240 19.21 -9.48 -9.43
N ASP A 241 19.96 -9.96 -10.40
CA ASP A 241 20.56 -9.12 -11.45
C ASP A 241 19.57 -8.90 -12.63
N LYS A 242 18.45 -9.63 -12.65
CA LYS A 242 17.38 -9.55 -13.66
C LYS A 242 16.04 -10.08 -13.11
N PRO A 243 14.91 -9.80 -13.77
CA PRO A 243 13.64 -10.42 -13.45
C PRO A 243 13.72 -11.94 -13.38
N ASN A 244 13.00 -12.57 -12.45
CA ASN A 244 13.02 -14.00 -12.23
C ASN A 244 11.61 -14.60 -12.30
N ILE A 245 11.53 -15.89 -12.59
CA ILE A 245 10.27 -16.63 -12.71
C ILE A 245 9.48 -16.56 -11.39
N CYS A 246 8.19 -16.25 -11.49
CA CYS A 246 7.26 -16.30 -10.38
C CYS A 246 6.86 -17.76 -10.08
N LEU A 247 7.17 -18.23 -8.89
CA LEU A 247 6.80 -19.58 -8.42
C LEU A 247 5.51 -19.59 -7.60
N THR A 248 5.06 -18.43 -7.15
CA THR A 248 3.89 -18.27 -6.29
C THR A 248 2.59 -18.36 -7.11
N PRO A 249 1.61 -19.15 -6.65
CA PRO A 249 0.34 -19.32 -7.38
C PRO A 249 -0.44 -18.03 -7.59
N SER A 250 -0.43 -17.13 -6.59
CA SER A 250 -1.14 -15.85 -6.65
C SER A 250 -0.47 -14.78 -5.79
N CYS A 251 -0.49 -13.53 -6.24
CA CYS A 251 -0.12 -12.38 -5.44
C CYS A 251 -1.30 -11.95 -4.57
N VAL A 252 -1.22 -12.11 -3.26
CA VAL A 252 -2.30 -11.77 -2.32
C VAL A 252 -2.23 -10.31 -1.86
N SER A 253 -1.06 -9.67 -1.98
CA SER A 253 -0.86 -8.26 -1.64
C SER A 253 -1.10 -7.38 -2.86
N SER A 254 -1.86 -6.29 -2.69
CA SER A 254 -2.07 -5.28 -3.72
C SER A 254 -0.75 -4.58 -4.12
N ALA A 255 0.17 -4.40 -3.18
CA ALA A 255 1.50 -3.86 -3.47
C ALA A 255 2.29 -4.80 -4.39
N ASP A 256 2.27 -6.11 -4.13
CA ASP A 256 2.97 -7.09 -4.96
C ASP A 256 2.35 -7.22 -6.36
N SER A 257 1.04 -7.05 -6.47
CA SER A 257 0.34 -7.08 -7.76
C SER A 257 0.80 -5.97 -8.70
N LYS A 258 1.25 -4.84 -8.16
CA LYS A 258 1.78 -3.69 -8.92
C LYS A 258 3.23 -3.86 -9.39
N ILE A 259 3.98 -4.79 -8.81
CA ILE A 259 5.35 -5.07 -9.29
C ILE A 259 5.27 -5.54 -10.73
N PRO A 260 6.07 -4.97 -11.67
CA PRO A 260 6.02 -5.34 -13.07
C PRO A 260 6.23 -6.84 -13.31
N LYS A 261 5.41 -7.40 -14.18
CA LYS A 261 5.45 -8.80 -14.57
C LYS A 261 5.22 -8.93 -16.07
N VAL A 262 5.93 -9.85 -16.68
CA VAL A 262 5.82 -10.15 -18.11
C VAL A 262 5.56 -11.64 -18.28
N LYS A 263 4.55 -12.00 -19.08
CA LYS A 263 4.28 -13.39 -19.39
C LYS A 263 5.46 -13.99 -20.16
N HIS A 264 5.91 -15.14 -19.69
CA HIS A 264 6.89 -15.93 -20.47
C HIS A 264 6.16 -16.47 -21.70
N VAL A 265 6.63 -16.10 -22.88
CA VAL A 265 6.13 -16.60 -24.17
C VAL A 265 6.90 -17.87 -24.54
#